data_c34963927383cbe5263889fa15f70e22
#
_entry.id   c34963927383cbe5263889fa15f70e22
#
_cell.length_a   1.000
_cell.length_b   1.000
_cell.length_c   1.000
_cell.angle_alpha   90.00
_cell.angle_beta   90.00
_cell.angle_gamma   90.00
#
_symmetry.space_group_name_H-M   'P 1'
#
loop_
_entity.id
_entity.type
_entity.pdbx_description
1 polymer ?
#
loop_
_entity_poly.entity_id
_entity_poly.type
_entity_poly.pdbx_seq_one_letter_code
_entity_poly.pdbx_strand_id
1 'polypeptide(L)'
;MPGRGTAVAFALLLCGVVLAAAGCGLGAGSSVGNVELTVTREFGAQKVSESSGGANESDTVMRFLEGQDEIETRYGGGYVKSIDGIEESERDGYPYDWFFFVNGVLSPVGAAEVSVQGGDKIWWDIHDWAASEGVPAVVGSFPAPFTTGWEGHAPVLVVECLGVEEPCGTVEAALEREGVKLAKGGASKSAIRVLVGPWDKLRSDPTAALIEKGTGESGVYANFERSQGGLRLVGLEELGKVARTFGAGAGLVAATRRYEGPPVWLVTGATNAGVREAAAALDADDLRDHYAVASEAGTVTPLPLSSGQG
;
A
#
# COMPACT_ATOMS: atom_id res chain seq x y z
N MET A 1 -47.11 16.38 -90.22
CA MET A 1 -47.01 14.93 -89.87
C MET A 1 -45.94 14.80 -88.83
N PRO A 2 -46.14 14.09 -87.80
CA PRO A 2 -45.51 14.37 -86.46
C PRO A 2 -44.26 13.53 -86.24
N GLY A 3 -43.26 14.11 -85.63
CA GLY A 3 -42.08 13.47 -85.10
C GLY A 3 -42.15 13.36 -83.59
N ARG A 4 -42.19 12.14 -83.13
CA ARG A 4 -42.21 11.78 -81.68
C ARG A 4 -40.82 12.03 -81.08
N GLY A 5 -40.73 12.95 -80.13
CA GLY A 5 -39.54 13.09 -79.31
C GLY A 5 -39.68 12.22 -78.10
N THR A 6 -38.80 11.27 -77.89
CA THR A 6 -38.63 10.45 -76.73
C THR A 6 -37.92 11.22 -75.61
N ALA A 7 -38.66 11.43 -74.54
CA ALA A 7 -38.08 11.98 -73.29
C ALA A 7 -37.30 10.88 -72.56
N VAL A 8 -35.99 11.04 -72.43
CA VAL A 8 -35.13 10.20 -71.55
C VAL A 8 -35.16 10.83 -70.17
N ALA A 9 -35.86 10.13 -69.27
CA ALA A 9 -35.82 10.48 -67.85
C ALA A 9 -34.50 10.00 -67.25
N PHE A 10 -33.66 10.96 -66.86
CA PHE A 10 -32.46 10.69 -66.09
C PHE A 10 -32.89 10.53 -64.62
N ALA A 11 -33.00 9.29 -64.13
CA ALA A 11 -33.12 9.00 -62.74
C ALA A 11 -31.75 9.11 -62.07
N LEU A 12 -31.52 10.20 -61.39
CA LEU A 12 -30.36 10.37 -60.50
C LEU A 12 -30.55 9.50 -59.27
N LEU A 13 -29.91 8.35 -59.28
CA LEU A 13 -29.79 7.49 -58.08
C LEU A 13 -28.80 8.13 -57.12
N LEU A 14 -29.28 8.87 -56.14
CA LEU A 14 -28.49 9.38 -55.00
C LEU A 14 -28.12 8.17 -54.14
N CYS A 15 -26.96 7.54 -54.38
CA CYS A 15 -26.39 6.57 -53.50
C CYS A 15 -25.81 7.29 -52.27
N GLY A 16 -26.61 7.42 -51.26
CA GLY A 16 -26.16 7.92 -49.93
C GLY A 16 -25.20 6.89 -49.33
N VAL A 17 -23.90 7.15 -49.48
CA VAL A 17 -22.86 6.45 -48.68
C VAL A 17 -22.95 6.97 -47.25
N VAL A 18 -23.65 6.22 -46.40
CA VAL A 18 -23.53 6.38 -44.96
C VAL A 18 -22.16 5.84 -44.61
N LEU A 19 -21.16 6.72 -44.47
CA LEU A 19 -19.94 6.44 -43.80
C LEU A 19 -20.32 6.27 -42.31
N ALA A 20 -20.53 5.01 -41.89
CA ALA A 20 -20.43 4.66 -40.48
C ALA A 20 -18.98 4.97 -40.09
N ALA A 21 -18.77 6.13 -39.49
CA ALA A 21 -17.57 6.42 -38.73
C ALA A 21 -17.56 5.43 -37.58
N ALA A 22 -16.93 4.25 -37.82
CA ALA A 22 -16.43 3.43 -36.72
C ALA A 22 -15.34 4.28 -36.05
N GLY A 23 -15.75 5.20 -35.19
CA GLY A 23 -14.86 5.80 -34.22
C GLY A 23 -14.26 4.61 -33.46
N CYS A 24 -12.96 4.33 -33.70
CA CYS A 24 -12.20 3.57 -32.73
C CYS A 24 -12.36 4.33 -31.42
N GLY A 25 -13.28 3.87 -30.59
CA GLY A 25 -13.51 4.44 -29.29
C GLY A 25 -12.22 4.27 -28.48
N LEU A 26 -11.43 5.32 -28.42
CA LEU A 26 -10.56 5.58 -27.30
C LEU A 26 -11.47 5.96 -26.11
N GLY A 27 -12.39 5.07 -25.76
CA GLY A 27 -13.21 5.18 -24.58
C GLY A 27 -12.38 4.89 -23.34
N ALA A 28 -12.87 5.29 -22.18
CA ALA A 28 -12.24 5.06 -20.88
C ALA A 28 -12.02 3.55 -20.56
N GLY A 29 -12.39 2.64 -21.43
CA GLY A 29 -12.38 1.19 -21.19
C GLY A 29 -13.59 0.75 -20.38
N SER A 30 -13.59 -0.52 -19.99
CA SER A 30 -14.60 -1.07 -19.09
C SER A 30 -14.33 -0.61 -17.66
N SER A 31 -15.39 -0.48 -16.84
CA SER A 31 -15.22 -0.21 -15.41
C SER A 31 -14.51 -1.39 -14.72
N VAL A 32 -13.49 -1.10 -13.95
CA VAL A 32 -12.78 -2.10 -13.12
C VAL A 32 -13.37 -2.21 -11.72
N GLY A 33 -14.22 -1.28 -11.30
CA GLY A 33 -14.84 -1.25 -9.99
C GLY A 33 -14.43 -0.03 -9.17
N ASN A 34 -14.69 -0.08 -7.87
CA ASN A 34 -14.35 0.97 -6.93
C ASN A 34 -12.88 0.91 -6.52
N VAL A 35 -12.25 2.06 -6.37
CA VAL A 35 -10.89 2.26 -5.88
C VAL A 35 -10.93 3.24 -4.72
N GLU A 36 -10.16 2.99 -3.68
CA GLU A 36 -10.03 3.88 -2.52
C GLU A 36 -8.75 4.71 -2.66
N LEU A 37 -8.83 5.99 -2.31
CA LEU A 37 -7.69 6.91 -2.30
C LEU A 37 -7.61 7.58 -0.93
N THR A 38 -6.44 7.50 -0.30
CA THR A 38 -6.11 8.22 0.93
C THR A 38 -4.90 9.10 0.65
N VAL A 39 -4.93 10.35 1.09
CA VAL A 39 -3.80 11.27 1.04
C VAL A 39 -3.50 11.72 2.47
N THR A 40 -2.26 11.56 2.89
CA THR A 40 -1.79 11.91 4.23
C THR A 40 -0.46 12.66 4.17
N ARG A 41 0.01 13.07 5.32
CA ARG A 41 1.35 13.58 5.56
C ARG A 41 1.89 13.09 6.89
N GLU A 42 3.22 13.20 7.07
CA GLU A 42 3.93 12.83 8.29
C GLU A 42 3.69 11.36 8.62
N PHE A 43 4.00 10.46 7.67
CA PHE A 43 3.89 9.01 7.85
C PHE A 43 2.48 8.54 8.24
N GLY A 44 1.46 9.16 7.64
CA GLY A 44 0.06 8.83 7.91
C GLY A 44 -0.55 9.57 9.10
N ALA A 45 0.25 10.31 9.89
CA ALA A 45 -0.21 10.95 11.11
C ALA A 45 -1.27 12.04 10.90
N GLN A 46 -1.31 12.65 9.69
CA GLN A 46 -2.25 13.71 9.37
C GLN A 46 -2.94 13.43 8.03
N LYS A 47 -4.25 13.19 8.09
CA LYS A 47 -5.07 13.00 6.88
C LYS A 47 -5.28 14.34 6.17
N VAL A 48 -5.07 14.34 4.85
CA VAL A 48 -5.32 15.46 3.94
C VAL A 48 -6.67 15.25 3.25
N SER A 49 -6.82 14.14 2.53
CA SER A 49 -8.07 13.77 1.88
C SER A 49 -8.32 12.26 1.95
N GLU A 50 -9.57 11.87 1.77
CA GLU A 50 -9.99 10.48 1.61
C GLU A 50 -11.17 10.44 0.67
N SER A 51 -11.09 9.65 -0.38
CA SER A 51 -12.11 9.51 -1.39
C SER A 51 -12.22 8.08 -1.91
N SER A 52 -13.30 7.79 -2.59
CA SER A 52 -13.43 6.55 -3.32
C SER A 52 -14.26 6.77 -4.58
N GLY A 53 -13.95 6.05 -5.64
CA GLY A 53 -14.64 6.23 -6.91
C GLY A 53 -14.49 5.05 -7.83
N GLY A 54 -15.37 4.98 -8.85
CA GLY A 54 -15.23 4.02 -9.92
C GLY A 54 -14.05 4.36 -10.82
N ALA A 55 -13.27 3.36 -11.18
CA ALA A 55 -12.17 3.48 -12.13
C ALA A 55 -12.42 2.63 -13.38
N ASN A 56 -11.71 2.91 -14.45
CA ASN A 56 -11.76 2.23 -15.74
C ASN A 56 -10.41 1.60 -16.07
N GLU A 57 -10.40 0.64 -16.98
CA GLU A 57 -9.18 -0.05 -17.42
C GLU A 57 -8.05 0.87 -17.94
N SER A 58 -8.40 2.07 -18.40
CA SER A 58 -7.42 3.05 -18.89
C SER A 58 -6.88 3.97 -17.79
N ASP A 59 -7.41 3.88 -16.58
CA ASP A 59 -6.99 4.76 -15.50
C ASP A 59 -5.69 4.27 -14.88
N THR A 60 -4.81 5.24 -14.63
CA THR A 60 -3.59 5.04 -13.85
C THR A 60 -3.76 5.66 -12.46
N VAL A 61 -2.87 5.32 -11.54
CA VAL A 61 -2.84 5.96 -10.22
C VAL A 61 -2.81 7.49 -10.33
N MET A 62 -2.03 8.03 -11.29
CA MET A 62 -1.97 9.46 -11.58
C MET A 62 -3.33 10.02 -11.99
N ARG A 63 -3.98 9.39 -12.97
CA ARG A 63 -5.31 9.85 -13.47
C ARG A 63 -6.38 9.73 -12.41
N PHE A 64 -6.33 8.69 -11.60
CA PHE A 64 -7.27 8.53 -10.51
C PHE A 64 -7.09 9.63 -9.46
N LEU A 65 -5.84 9.95 -9.09
CA LEU A 65 -5.54 11.07 -8.20
C LEU A 65 -6.03 12.41 -8.78
N GLU A 66 -5.71 12.72 -10.04
CA GLU A 66 -6.16 13.94 -10.75
C GLU A 66 -7.69 14.09 -10.78
N GLY A 67 -8.42 12.98 -10.74
CA GLY A 67 -9.88 12.97 -10.72
C GLY A 67 -10.49 13.23 -9.33
N GLN A 68 -9.70 13.14 -8.27
CA GLN A 68 -10.17 13.26 -6.88
C GLN A 68 -9.64 14.52 -6.18
N ASP A 69 -8.39 14.91 -6.41
CA ASP A 69 -7.69 15.97 -5.70
C ASP A 69 -7.07 16.97 -6.69
N GLU A 70 -6.79 18.20 -6.22
CA GLU A 70 -6.06 19.20 -7.01
C GLU A 70 -4.56 18.91 -6.98
N ILE A 71 -3.94 18.66 -8.14
CA ILE A 71 -2.51 18.34 -8.21
C ILE A 71 -1.73 19.27 -9.12
N GLU A 72 -0.47 19.51 -8.76
CA GLU A 72 0.55 20.04 -9.66
C GLU A 72 1.58 18.97 -9.96
N THR A 73 2.00 18.89 -11.22
CA THR A 73 2.99 17.90 -11.66
C THR A 73 4.22 18.56 -12.28
N ARG A 74 5.32 17.80 -12.36
CA ARG A 74 6.57 18.16 -13.05
C ARG A 74 6.94 17.10 -14.09
N TYR A 75 7.95 17.38 -14.87
CA TYR A 75 8.55 16.48 -15.86
C TYR A 75 7.53 15.86 -16.83
N GLY A 76 6.61 16.72 -17.34
CA GLY A 76 5.61 16.28 -18.33
C GLY A 76 4.48 15.43 -17.74
N GLY A 77 4.18 15.58 -16.44
CA GLY A 77 3.10 14.87 -15.76
C GLY A 77 3.52 13.58 -15.06
N GLY A 78 4.82 13.23 -15.09
CA GLY A 78 5.30 11.98 -14.48
C GLY A 78 5.58 12.04 -12.99
N TYR A 79 5.65 13.24 -12.41
CA TYR A 79 6.00 13.45 -10.99
C TYR A 79 5.02 14.39 -10.32
N VAL A 80 4.48 14.02 -9.18
CA VAL A 80 3.57 14.85 -8.37
C VAL A 80 4.39 15.82 -7.54
N LYS A 81 4.18 17.12 -7.78
CA LYS A 81 4.82 18.22 -7.05
C LYS A 81 4.00 18.62 -5.83
N SER A 82 2.67 18.73 -6.01
CA SER A 82 1.76 19.05 -4.91
C SER A 82 0.43 18.31 -5.03
N ILE A 83 -0.19 18.05 -3.89
CA ILE A 83 -1.57 17.57 -3.77
C ILE A 83 -2.27 18.52 -2.80
N ASP A 84 -3.42 19.08 -3.22
CA ASP A 84 -4.24 20.03 -2.44
C ASP A 84 -3.43 21.19 -1.84
N GLY A 85 -2.47 21.70 -2.61
CA GLY A 85 -1.62 22.83 -2.22
C GLY A 85 -0.50 22.48 -1.24
N ILE A 86 -0.32 21.20 -0.87
CA ILE A 86 0.81 20.73 -0.09
C ILE A 86 1.94 20.37 -1.04
N GLU A 87 3.02 21.14 -1.01
CA GLU A 87 4.15 21.01 -1.94
C GLU A 87 5.29 20.19 -1.35
N GLU A 88 6.01 19.50 -2.25
CA GLU A 88 7.37 19.01 -1.95
C GLU A 88 8.26 20.15 -1.44
N SER A 89 9.20 19.85 -0.57
CA SER A 89 10.09 20.83 0.02
C SER A 89 11.38 20.19 0.54
N GLU A 90 12.16 20.94 1.28
CA GLU A 90 13.29 20.44 2.07
C GLU A 90 13.04 20.81 3.54
N ARG A 91 13.25 19.86 4.44
CA ARG A 91 13.15 20.04 5.88
C ARG A 91 14.44 19.55 6.54
N ASP A 92 15.06 20.40 7.33
CA ASP A 92 16.30 20.08 8.05
C ASP A 92 17.44 19.51 7.18
N GLY A 93 17.46 19.87 5.89
CA GLY A 93 18.43 19.40 4.91
C GLY A 93 18.08 18.06 4.25
N TYR A 94 16.88 17.56 4.47
CA TYR A 94 16.37 16.35 3.83
C TYR A 94 15.20 16.66 2.90
N PRO A 95 15.08 15.97 1.75
CA PRO A 95 13.92 16.09 0.90
C PRO A 95 12.64 15.66 1.64
N TYR A 96 11.56 16.36 1.35
CA TYR A 96 10.22 16.12 1.84
C TYR A 96 9.33 15.98 0.63
N ASP A 97 9.02 14.74 0.25
CA ASP A 97 8.45 14.37 -1.04
C ASP A 97 7.22 13.48 -0.91
N TRP A 98 6.47 13.40 -2.01
CA TRP A 98 5.32 12.53 -2.14
C TRP A 98 5.72 11.11 -2.51
N PHE A 99 5.26 10.15 -1.73
CA PHE A 99 5.34 8.71 -1.98
C PHE A 99 3.94 8.14 -2.17
N PHE A 100 3.82 7.07 -2.95
CA PHE A 100 2.54 6.39 -3.06
C PHE A 100 2.68 4.87 -2.95
N PHE A 101 1.67 4.30 -2.34
CA PHE A 101 1.53 2.87 -2.13
C PHE A 101 0.27 2.40 -2.84
N VAL A 102 0.33 1.22 -3.45
CA VAL A 102 -0.85 0.51 -3.93
C VAL A 102 -0.97 -0.77 -3.13
N ASN A 103 -2.09 -0.93 -2.45
CA ASN A 103 -2.33 -2.07 -1.57
C ASN A 103 -1.25 -2.25 -0.49
N GLY A 104 -0.70 -1.16 0.02
CA GLY A 104 0.33 -1.15 1.05
C GLY A 104 1.74 -1.47 0.56
N VAL A 105 1.98 -1.49 -0.76
CA VAL A 105 3.30 -1.70 -1.35
C VAL A 105 3.74 -0.43 -2.08
N LEU A 106 4.94 0.05 -1.77
CA LEU A 106 5.54 1.20 -2.45
C LEU A 106 5.73 0.87 -3.94
N SER A 107 5.26 1.74 -4.80
CA SER A 107 5.42 1.56 -6.24
C SER A 107 6.88 1.75 -6.66
N PRO A 108 7.46 0.84 -7.45
CA PRO A 108 8.79 0.99 -7.99
C PRO A 108 8.85 1.91 -9.23
N VAL A 109 7.69 2.34 -9.74
CA VAL A 109 7.55 3.17 -10.95
C VAL A 109 6.64 4.35 -10.69
N GLY A 110 6.64 5.33 -11.60
CA GLY A 110 5.81 6.53 -11.50
C GLY A 110 4.30 6.24 -11.56
N ALA A 111 3.50 7.07 -10.91
CA ALA A 111 2.03 6.89 -10.82
C ALA A 111 1.31 6.89 -12.18
N ALA A 112 1.90 7.48 -13.21
CA ALA A 112 1.38 7.43 -14.58
C ALA A 112 1.59 6.08 -15.28
N GLU A 113 2.42 5.20 -14.72
CA GLU A 113 2.74 3.88 -15.28
C GLU A 113 1.97 2.74 -14.57
N VAL A 114 1.37 3.01 -13.42
CA VAL A 114 0.63 2.02 -12.63
C VAL A 114 -0.85 2.09 -12.97
N SER A 115 -1.39 1.03 -13.57
CA SER A 115 -2.83 0.89 -13.82
C SER A 115 -3.56 0.54 -12.54
N VAL A 116 -4.74 1.13 -12.31
CA VAL A 116 -5.60 0.82 -11.17
C VAL A 116 -6.47 -0.40 -11.45
N GLN A 117 -6.81 -1.13 -10.38
CA GLN A 117 -7.71 -2.27 -10.43
C GLN A 117 -8.84 -2.10 -9.41
N GLY A 118 -9.96 -2.77 -9.65
CA GLY A 118 -11.09 -2.72 -8.71
C GLY A 118 -10.71 -3.29 -7.35
N GLY A 119 -10.99 -2.52 -6.31
CA GLY A 119 -10.65 -2.83 -4.94
C GLY A 119 -9.28 -2.31 -4.48
N ASP A 120 -8.49 -1.70 -5.37
CA ASP A 120 -7.20 -1.14 -4.97
C ASP A 120 -7.38 -0.05 -3.91
N LYS A 121 -6.46 -0.05 -2.96
CA LYS A 121 -6.23 1.01 -1.97
C LYS A 121 -4.98 1.77 -2.36
N ILE A 122 -5.17 2.99 -2.85
CA ILE A 122 -4.09 3.91 -3.20
C ILE A 122 -3.87 4.84 -2.01
N TRP A 123 -2.64 4.91 -1.54
CA TRP A 123 -2.29 5.78 -0.43
C TRP A 123 -1.10 6.65 -0.81
N TRP A 124 -1.30 7.97 -0.80
CA TRP A 124 -0.26 8.97 -0.95
C TRP A 124 0.10 9.55 0.40
N ASP A 125 1.39 9.67 0.67
CA ASP A 125 1.89 10.32 1.87
C ASP A 125 3.10 11.19 1.56
N ILE A 126 3.13 12.40 2.12
CA ILE A 126 4.28 13.28 2.02
C ILE A 126 5.05 13.26 3.34
N HIS A 127 6.32 12.88 3.28
CA HIS A 127 7.20 12.82 4.43
C HIS A 127 8.66 13.03 4.03
N ASP A 128 9.54 13.27 5.02
CA ASP A 128 10.98 13.28 4.78
C ASP A 128 11.51 11.84 4.63
N TRP A 129 12.62 11.71 3.93
CA TRP A 129 13.28 10.42 3.73
C TRP A 129 14.67 10.36 4.36
N ALA A 130 14.84 11.09 5.46
CA ALA A 130 16.09 11.14 6.19
C ALA A 130 16.55 9.78 6.73
N ALA A 131 15.62 8.96 7.21
CA ALA A 131 15.91 7.63 7.74
C ALA A 131 15.80 6.51 6.71
N SER A 132 14.99 6.71 5.65
CA SER A 132 14.79 5.74 4.58
C SER A 132 14.45 6.45 3.27
N GLU A 133 15.17 6.14 2.19
CA GLU A 133 14.87 6.64 0.84
C GLU A 133 13.54 6.09 0.29
N GLY A 134 12.99 5.07 0.92
CA GLY A 134 11.70 4.50 0.57
C GLY A 134 11.29 3.40 1.53
N VAL A 135 10.05 3.44 1.97
CA VAL A 135 9.45 2.41 2.82
C VAL A 135 8.82 1.35 1.92
N PRO A 136 9.37 0.14 1.83
CA PRO A 136 8.97 -0.82 0.78
C PRO A 136 7.57 -1.38 0.94
N ALA A 137 7.05 -1.44 2.17
CA ALA A 137 5.68 -1.88 2.46
C ALA A 137 5.19 -1.31 3.79
N VAL A 138 3.88 -1.08 3.89
CA VAL A 138 3.19 -0.50 5.05
C VAL A 138 1.96 -1.35 5.42
N VAL A 139 1.50 -1.23 6.66
CA VAL A 139 0.34 -1.99 7.14
C VAL A 139 -1.00 -1.24 6.97
N GLY A 140 -0.95 0.06 6.72
CA GLY A 140 -2.12 0.95 6.76
C GLY A 140 -3.19 0.69 5.70
N SER A 141 -2.86 -0.10 4.68
CA SER A 141 -3.83 -0.52 3.66
C SER A 141 -4.56 -1.83 3.99
N PHE A 142 -4.34 -2.41 5.18
CA PHE A 142 -5.03 -3.65 5.57
C PHE A 142 -6.55 -3.55 5.31
N PRO A 143 -7.23 -4.60 4.79
CA PRO A 143 -6.75 -5.95 4.51
C PRO A 143 -6.02 -6.14 3.17
N ALA A 144 -5.83 -5.09 2.37
CA ALA A 144 -4.90 -5.18 1.25
C ALA A 144 -3.44 -5.29 1.77
N PRO A 145 -2.56 -6.04 1.09
CA PRO A 145 -2.70 -6.69 -0.21
C PRO A 145 -3.34 -8.10 -0.17
N PHE A 146 -3.85 -8.58 0.97
CA PHE A 146 -4.35 -9.95 1.14
C PHE A 146 -5.63 -10.22 0.36
N THR A 147 -6.41 -9.18 0.07
CA THR A 147 -7.67 -9.27 -0.69
C THR A 147 -7.52 -8.92 -2.17
N THR A 148 -6.64 -7.97 -2.49
CA THR A 148 -6.51 -7.38 -3.82
C THR A 148 -5.23 -7.79 -4.55
N GLY A 149 -4.20 -8.24 -3.82
CA GLY A 149 -2.90 -8.56 -4.38
C GLY A 149 -1.94 -7.36 -4.37
N TRP A 150 -0.83 -7.49 -5.08
CA TRP A 150 0.24 -6.50 -5.15
C TRP A 150 0.91 -6.50 -6.52
N GLU A 151 1.18 -5.34 -7.09
CA GLU A 151 1.86 -5.16 -8.37
C GLU A 151 1.31 -6.09 -9.50
N GLY A 152 -0.03 -6.25 -9.57
CA GLY A 152 -0.70 -7.15 -10.52
C GLY A 152 -0.63 -8.64 -10.19
N HIS A 153 0.01 -9.04 -9.09
CA HIS A 153 -0.01 -10.41 -8.60
C HIS A 153 -1.29 -10.69 -7.81
N ALA A 154 -1.91 -11.83 -8.09
CA ALA A 154 -3.08 -12.28 -7.34
C ALA A 154 -2.75 -12.49 -5.84
N PRO A 155 -3.70 -12.27 -4.93
CA PRO A 155 -3.49 -12.43 -3.50
C PRO A 155 -3.35 -13.92 -3.13
N VAL A 156 -2.13 -14.38 -2.99
CA VAL A 156 -1.81 -15.70 -2.45
C VAL A 156 -1.14 -15.48 -1.10
N LEU A 157 -1.78 -15.92 -0.03
CA LEU A 157 -1.32 -15.70 1.34
C LEU A 157 -0.96 -16.99 2.04
N VAL A 158 0.17 -16.97 2.74
CA VAL A 158 0.63 -18.04 3.63
C VAL A 158 0.88 -17.45 5.02
N VAL A 159 0.25 -18.02 6.04
CA VAL A 159 0.56 -17.72 7.45
C VAL A 159 1.56 -18.75 7.96
N GLU A 160 2.67 -18.28 8.50
CA GLU A 160 3.74 -19.10 9.07
C GLU A 160 3.83 -18.93 10.58
N CYS A 161 3.37 -19.94 11.31
CA CYS A 161 3.34 -19.95 12.77
C CYS A 161 4.67 -20.45 13.34
N LEU A 162 5.41 -19.60 14.03
CA LEU A 162 6.76 -19.88 14.51
C LEU A 162 6.76 -20.08 16.04
N GLY A 163 6.21 -21.23 16.50
CA GLY A 163 6.22 -21.65 17.88
C GLY A 163 5.17 -20.97 18.78
N VAL A 164 4.08 -20.48 18.18
CA VAL A 164 2.95 -19.88 18.87
C VAL A 164 1.64 -20.30 18.19
N GLU A 165 0.84 -21.17 18.83
CA GLU A 165 -0.42 -21.66 18.24
C GLU A 165 -1.56 -20.67 18.43
N GLU A 166 -1.77 -20.18 19.65
CA GLU A 166 -2.91 -19.30 19.98
C GLU A 166 -2.84 -17.95 19.28
N PRO A 167 -1.72 -17.18 19.28
CA PRO A 167 -1.62 -15.95 18.50
C PRO A 167 -1.77 -16.18 16.99
N CYS A 168 -1.27 -17.31 16.50
CA CYS A 168 -1.40 -17.67 15.08
C CYS A 168 -2.87 -17.86 14.69
N GLY A 169 -3.65 -18.60 15.49
CA GLY A 169 -5.08 -18.74 15.29
C GLY A 169 -5.84 -17.40 15.36
N THR A 170 -5.39 -16.47 16.21
CA THR A 170 -5.94 -15.11 16.25
C THR A 170 -5.72 -14.36 14.94
N VAL A 171 -4.49 -14.44 14.38
CA VAL A 171 -4.15 -13.83 13.09
C VAL A 171 -4.96 -14.47 11.95
N GLU A 172 -5.03 -15.80 11.89
CA GLU A 172 -5.83 -16.48 10.87
C GLU A 172 -7.30 -16.07 10.94
N ALA A 173 -7.89 -16.02 12.14
CA ALA A 173 -9.27 -15.58 12.34
C ALA A 173 -9.49 -14.10 11.97
N ALA A 174 -8.50 -13.23 12.20
CA ALA A 174 -8.56 -11.83 11.78
C ALA A 174 -8.59 -11.72 10.25
N LEU A 175 -7.70 -12.43 9.57
CA LEU A 175 -7.65 -12.47 8.11
C LEU A 175 -8.93 -13.05 7.49
N GLU A 176 -9.48 -14.14 8.06
CA GLU A 176 -10.73 -14.74 7.61
C GLU A 176 -11.93 -13.80 7.77
N ARG A 177 -11.99 -12.99 8.84
CA ARG A 177 -13.05 -11.98 9.02
C ARG A 177 -13.04 -10.92 7.91
N GLU A 178 -11.87 -10.60 7.36
CA GLU A 178 -11.71 -9.71 6.22
C GLU A 178 -11.94 -10.41 4.86
N GLY A 179 -12.39 -11.66 4.87
CA GLY A 179 -12.65 -12.43 3.64
C GLY A 179 -11.39 -12.96 2.95
N VAL A 180 -10.25 -12.90 3.60
CA VAL A 180 -8.98 -13.40 3.06
C VAL A 180 -8.98 -14.93 3.03
N LYS A 181 -8.56 -15.51 1.90
CA LYS A 181 -8.44 -16.95 1.73
C LYS A 181 -7.01 -17.39 1.98
N LEU A 182 -6.81 -18.18 3.01
CA LEU A 182 -5.51 -18.76 3.31
C LEU A 182 -5.17 -19.89 2.33
N ALA A 183 -3.97 -19.87 1.78
CA ALA A 183 -3.50 -20.93 0.89
C ALA A 183 -3.20 -22.21 1.69
N LYS A 184 -3.75 -23.34 1.21
CA LYS A 184 -3.41 -24.66 1.73
C LYS A 184 -2.22 -25.22 0.94
N GLY A 185 -1.03 -25.17 1.51
CA GLY A 185 0.17 -25.73 0.88
C GLY A 185 1.35 -24.74 0.82
N GLY A 186 2.45 -25.18 0.24
CA GLY A 186 3.69 -24.39 0.18
C GLY A 186 3.53 -23.06 -0.58
N ALA A 187 4.23 -22.06 -0.14
CA ALA A 187 4.23 -20.73 -0.72
C ALA A 187 4.71 -20.74 -2.19
N SER A 188 3.97 -20.12 -3.08
CA SER A 188 4.49 -19.72 -4.39
C SER A 188 5.57 -18.64 -4.22
N LYS A 189 6.38 -18.38 -5.24
CA LYS A 189 7.39 -17.31 -5.18
C LYS A 189 6.80 -15.91 -5.04
N SER A 190 5.53 -15.74 -5.39
CA SER A 190 4.77 -14.48 -5.29
C SER A 190 3.83 -14.45 -4.08
N ALA A 191 3.85 -15.45 -3.21
CA ALA A 191 2.99 -15.48 -2.05
C ALA A 191 3.40 -14.43 -1.03
N ILE A 192 2.41 -13.68 -0.55
CA ILE A 192 2.54 -12.83 0.63
C ILE A 192 2.67 -13.74 1.84
N ARG A 193 3.60 -13.44 2.72
CA ARG A 193 3.84 -14.23 3.93
C ARG A 193 3.50 -13.41 5.17
N VAL A 194 2.76 -13.99 6.09
CA VAL A 194 2.55 -13.43 7.42
C VAL A 194 3.29 -14.31 8.43
N LEU A 195 4.37 -13.80 8.98
CA LEU A 195 5.19 -14.49 9.98
C LEU A 195 4.66 -14.15 11.37
N VAL A 196 4.21 -15.16 12.10
CA VAL A 196 3.65 -15.00 13.44
C VAL A 196 4.52 -15.73 14.46
N GLY A 197 5.11 -14.98 15.39
CA GLY A 197 5.95 -15.59 16.43
C GLY A 197 6.87 -14.62 17.14
N PRO A 198 7.61 -15.06 18.17
CA PRO A 198 8.56 -14.21 18.87
C PRO A 198 9.77 -13.88 17.97
N TRP A 199 10.29 -12.66 18.17
CA TRP A 199 11.37 -12.12 17.32
C TRP A 199 12.58 -13.02 17.18
N ASP A 200 12.98 -13.75 18.22
CA ASP A 200 14.09 -14.68 18.19
C ASP A 200 13.90 -15.81 17.15
N LYS A 201 12.69 -16.09 16.73
CA LYS A 201 12.34 -17.02 15.65
C LYS A 201 12.25 -16.30 14.30
N LEU A 202 11.55 -15.16 14.25
CA LEU A 202 11.34 -14.42 13.01
C LEU A 202 12.63 -13.90 12.39
N ARG A 203 13.59 -13.48 13.20
CA ARG A 203 14.89 -12.95 12.75
C ARG A 203 15.72 -13.90 11.90
N SER A 204 15.40 -15.18 11.88
CA SER A 204 16.04 -16.16 10.98
C SER A 204 15.52 -16.08 9.54
N ASP A 205 14.36 -15.45 9.31
CA ASP A 205 13.87 -15.17 7.97
C ASP A 205 14.65 -14.02 7.34
N PRO A 206 15.16 -14.16 6.09
CA PRO A 206 16.01 -13.14 5.47
C PRO A 206 15.34 -11.79 5.24
N THR A 207 13.99 -11.76 5.11
CA THR A 207 13.23 -10.52 4.93
C THR A 207 12.93 -9.87 6.27
N ALA A 208 12.48 -10.65 7.26
CA ALA A 208 12.30 -10.15 8.62
C ALA A 208 13.60 -9.58 9.21
N ALA A 209 14.74 -10.22 8.97
CA ALA A 209 16.05 -9.78 9.43
C ALA A 209 16.47 -8.38 8.92
N LEU A 210 15.78 -7.80 7.93
CA LEU A 210 16.02 -6.42 7.49
C LEU A 210 15.77 -5.41 8.61
N ILE A 211 14.85 -5.68 9.54
CA ILE A 211 14.60 -4.82 10.69
C ILE A 211 15.88 -4.59 11.51
N GLU A 212 16.70 -5.63 11.70
CA GLU A 212 17.96 -5.50 12.44
C GLU A 212 19.03 -4.67 11.71
N LYS A 213 18.85 -4.44 10.41
CA LYS A 213 19.73 -3.58 9.62
C LYS A 213 19.32 -2.10 9.67
N GLY A 214 18.18 -1.81 10.30
CA GLY A 214 17.63 -0.46 10.48
C GLY A 214 16.59 -0.07 9.45
N THR A 215 16.04 1.13 9.64
CA THR A 215 14.93 1.67 8.87
C THR A 215 15.28 1.82 7.38
N GLY A 216 16.49 2.24 7.05
CA GLY A 216 16.93 2.39 5.65
C GLY A 216 16.87 1.12 4.82
N GLU A 217 16.98 -0.05 5.44
CA GLU A 217 16.90 -1.36 4.74
C GLU A 217 15.50 -1.99 4.83
N SER A 218 14.79 -1.76 5.93
CA SER A 218 13.50 -2.41 6.20
C SER A 218 12.28 -1.52 5.91
N GLY A 219 12.42 -0.21 5.98
CA GLY A 219 11.31 0.73 6.03
C GLY A 219 10.52 0.71 7.35
N VAL A 220 10.94 -0.11 8.31
CA VAL A 220 10.22 -0.26 9.59
C VAL A 220 10.86 0.62 10.65
N TYR A 221 10.08 1.51 11.26
CA TYR A 221 10.53 2.43 12.30
C TYR A 221 10.46 1.79 13.70
N ALA A 222 10.97 0.56 13.77
CA ALA A 222 11.14 -0.20 15.01
C ALA A 222 12.33 -1.14 14.92
N ASN A 223 12.84 -1.56 16.07
CA ASN A 223 13.87 -2.58 16.17
C ASN A 223 13.71 -3.39 17.46
N PHE A 224 14.48 -4.45 17.59
CA PHE A 224 14.57 -5.27 18.80
C PHE A 224 15.97 -5.16 19.41
N GLU A 225 16.08 -4.58 20.60
CA GLU A 225 17.35 -4.36 21.28
C GLU A 225 17.48 -5.23 22.53
N ARG A 226 18.71 -5.69 22.79
CA ARG A 226 19.03 -6.41 24.03
C ARG A 226 19.33 -5.44 25.16
N SER A 227 18.63 -5.61 26.27
CA SER A 227 18.88 -4.91 27.53
C SER A 227 19.21 -5.92 28.66
N GLN A 228 19.50 -5.43 29.87
CA GLN A 228 19.72 -6.29 31.04
C GLN A 228 18.48 -7.15 31.38
N GLY A 229 17.28 -6.70 30.99
CA GLY A 229 16.02 -7.44 31.19
C GLY A 229 15.60 -8.31 30.01
N GLY A 230 16.48 -8.60 29.05
CA GLY A 230 16.19 -9.39 27.84
C GLY A 230 15.96 -8.54 26.60
N LEU A 231 15.32 -9.12 25.59
CA LEU A 231 14.99 -8.44 24.35
C LEU A 231 13.81 -7.47 24.58
N ARG A 232 13.85 -6.30 23.94
CA ARG A 232 12.81 -5.27 23.99
C ARG A 232 12.54 -4.73 22.61
N LEU A 233 11.28 -4.43 22.33
CA LEU A 233 10.87 -3.62 21.18
C LEU A 233 11.24 -2.16 21.45
N VAL A 234 11.87 -1.50 20.49
CA VAL A 234 12.12 -0.07 20.48
C VAL A 234 11.40 0.57 19.31
N GLY A 235 10.70 1.68 19.54
CA GLY A 235 10.10 2.52 18.51
C GLY A 235 11.04 3.66 18.15
N LEU A 236 11.11 3.94 16.87
CA LEU A 236 11.98 4.97 16.30
C LEU A 236 11.15 6.20 15.91
N GLU A 237 11.75 7.37 15.99
CA GLU A 237 11.21 8.59 15.40
C GLU A 237 11.51 8.65 13.89
N GLU A 238 10.96 9.63 13.20
CA GLU A 238 11.07 9.84 11.75
C GLU A 238 12.52 9.86 11.26
N LEU A 239 13.47 10.38 12.06
CA LEU A 239 14.89 10.36 11.75
C LEU A 239 15.60 9.04 12.09
N GLY A 240 14.86 7.99 12.44
CA GLY A 240 15.40 6.66 12.74
C GLY A 240 16.08 6.53 14.11
N LYS A 241 15.99 7.54 14.99
CA LYS A 241 16.52 7.45 16.34
C LYS A 241 15.56 6.79 17.29
N VAL A 242 16.07 6.12 18.31
CA VAL A 242 15.22 5.50 19.36
C VAL A 242 14.49 6.60 20.13
N ALA A 243 13.16 6.60 20.04
CA ALA A 243 12.29 7.51 20.79
C ALA A 243 11.69 6.84 22.03
N ARG A 244 11.38 5.54 21.95
CA ARG A 244 10.74 4.82 23.06
C ARG A 244 11.20 3.36 23.13
N THR A 245 11.46 2.88 24.34
CA THR A 245 11.59 1.44 24.62
C THR A 245 10.30 0.94 25.24
N PHE A 246 9.68 -0.03 24.60
CA PHE A 246 8.44 -0.64 25.08
C PHE A 246 8.72 -1.72 26.14
N GLY A 247 7.69 -2.08 26.90
CA GLY A 247 7.76 -3.17 27.88
C GLY A 247 7.96 -4.54 27.23
N ALA A 248 8.25 -5.54 28.06
CA ALA A 248 8.52 -6.92 27.61
C ALA A 248 7.33 -7.58 26.90
N GLY A 249 6.11 -7.11 27.18
CA GLY A 249 4.88 -7.60 26.61
C GLY A 249 4.45 -6.90 25.32
N ALA A 250 5.22 -5.93 24.83
CA ALA A 250 4.86 -5.21 23.63
C ALA A 250 5.04 -6.05 22.36
N GLY A 251 4.11 -5.86 21.41
CA GLY A 251 4.08 -6.46 20.10
C GLY A 251 4.33 -5.45 18.97
N LEU A 252 4.61 -5.96 17.79
CA LEU A 252 4.84 -5.21 16.56
C LEU A 252 4.06 -5.85 15.42
N VAL A 253 3.25 -5.04 14.72
CA VAL A 253 2.71 -5.38 13.39
C VAL A 253 3.42 -4.47 12.40
N ALA A 254 4.13 -5.07 11.45
CA ALA A 254 4.89 -4.35 10.43
C ALA A 254 4.88 -5.11 9.10
N ALA A 255 5.12 -4.39 8.01
CA ALA A 255 5.34 -4.98 6.70
C ALA A 255 6.68 -4.49 6.15
N THR A 256 7.36 -5.36 5.43
CA THR A 256 8.59 -5.03 4.69
C THR A 256 8.70 -5.94 3.47
N ARG A 257 9.62 -5.65 2.58
CA ARG A 257 9.93 -6.52 1.43
C ARG A 257 11.40 -6.49 1.12
N ARG A 258 11.87 -7.54 0.48
CA ARG A 258 13.26 -7.64 0.04
C ARG A 258 13.33 -7.50 -1.47
N TYR A 259 14.00 -6.45 -1.95
CA TYR A 259 14.03 -6.10 -3.37
C TYR A 259 12.59 -5.95 -3.93
N GLU A 260 12.33 -6.45 -5.13
CA GLU A 260 11.01 -6.50 -5.76
C GLU A 260 10.23 -7.80 -5.42
N GLY A 261 10.58 -8.48 -4.33
CA GLY A 261 9.87 -9.68 -3.88
C GLY A 261 8.52 -9.36 -3.24
N PRO A 262 7.71 -10.39 -2.92
CA PRO A 262 6.43 -10.18 -2.24
C PRO A 262 6.63 -9.56 -0.86
N PRO A 263 5.65 -8.75 -0.39
CA PRO A 263 5.69 -8.22 0.96
C PRO A 263 5.62 -9.35 1.99
N VAL A 264 6.33 -9.15 3.10
CA VAL A 264 6.30 -10.01 4.28
C VAL A 264 5.76 -9.21 5.45
N TRP A 265 4.71 -9.70 6.03
CA TRP A 265 4.10 -9.13 7.23
C TRP A 265 4.62 -9.84 8.47
N LEU A 266 4.84 -9.06 9.52
CA LEU A 266 5.42 -9.51 10.79
C LEU A 266 4.43 -9.23 11.90
N VAL A 267 3.96 -10.29 12.57
CA VAL A 267 3.16 -10.21 13.79
C VAL A 267 4.02 -10.81 14.90
N THR A 268 4.71 -9.96 15.63
CA THR A 268 5.84 -10.38 16.46
C THR A 268 5.93 -9.61 17.78
N GLY A 269 6.82 -10.03 18.63
CA GLY A 269 7.16 -9.39 19.90
C GLY A 269 8.41 -10.01 20.50
N ALA A 270 8.97 -9.38 21.54
CA ALA A 270 10.12 -9.95 22.26
C ALA A 270 9.77 -11.23 23.00
N THR A 271 8.50 -11.43 23.34
CA THR A 271 7.97 -12.56 24.12
C THR A 271 6.66 -13.05 23.49
N ASN A 272 6.17 -14.22 23.92
CA ASN A 272 4.85 -14.72 23.50
C ASN A 272 3.71 -13.76 23.92
N ALA A 273 3.87 -13.01 25.01
CA ALA A 273 2.91 -11.97 25.39
C ALA A 273 2.86 -10.85 24.34
N GLY A 274 4.04 -10.40 23.87
CA GLY A 274 4.11 -9.40 22.79
C GLY A 274 3.53 -9.92 21.48
N VAL A 275 3.71 -11.20 21.14
CA VAL A 275 3.07 -11.77 19.94
C VAL A 275 1.55 -11.75 20.06
N ARG A 276 0.98 -12.00 21.26
CA ARG A 276 -0.47 -11.89 21.48
C ARG A 276 -0.97 -10.45 21.30
N GLU A 277 -0.24 -9.48 21.85
CA GLU A 277 -0.56 -8.05 21.66
C GLU A 277 -0.54 -7.67 20.16
N ALA A 278 0.48 -8.09 19.43
CA ALA A 278 0.56 -7.85 17.99
C ALA A 278 -0.58 -8.55 17.22
N ALA A 279 -0.91 -9.79 17.57
CA ALA A 279 -1.99 -10.54 16.93
C ALA A 279 -3.37 -9.89 17.18
N ALA A 280 -3.58 -9.34 18.38
CA ALA A 280 -4.81 -8.61 18.72
C ALA A 280 -4.94 -7.27 17.96
N ALA A 281 -3.81 -6.63 17.63
CA ALA A 281 -3.75 -5.38 16.87
C ALA A 281 -3.85 -5.57 15.35
N LEU A 282 -4.01 -6.81 14.84
CA LEU A 282 -4.23 -7.06 13.43
C LEU A 282 -5.71 -6.83 13.09
N ASP A 283 -6.07 -5.57 12.99
CA ASP A 283 -7.43 -5.08 12.75
C ASP A 283 -7.40 -3.87 11.81
N ALA A 284 -8.42 -3.70 10.97
CA ALA A 284 -8.44 -2.66 9.95
C ALA A 284 -8.46 -1.24 10.54
N ASP A 285 -9.11 -1.04 11.68
CA ASP A 285 -9.16 0.28 12.31
C ASP A 285 -7.85 0.59 13.06
N ASP A 286 -7.24 -0.42 13.69
CA ASP A 286 -5.97 -0.28 14.42
C ASP A 286 -4.77 -0.05 13.47
N LEU A 287 -4.85 -0.53 12.23
CA LEU A 287 -3.76 -0.41 11.25
C LEU A 287 -3.93 0.76 10.28
N ARG A 288 -5.13 1.31 10.17
CA ARG A 288 -5.49 2.31 9.14
C ARG A 288 -4.51 3.49 9.12
N ASP A 289 -4.02 3.80 7.93
CA ASP A 289 -3.12 4.93 7.65
C ASP A 289 -1.80 4.89 8.47
N HIS A 290 -1.36 3.71 8.93
CA HIS A 290 -0.11 3.55 9.69
C HIS A 290 0.95 2.78 8.90
N TYR A 291 2.21 3.18 9.04
CA TYR A 291 3.35 2.50 8.41
C TYR A 291 3.63 1.16 9.09
N ALA A 292 3.62 1.16 10.40
CA ALA A 292 3.66 0.01 11.28
C ALA A 292 3.04 0.40 12.61
N VAL A 293 2.73 -0.56 13.49
CA VAL A 293 2.21 -0.28 14.83
C VAL A 293 2.92 -1.10 15.89
N ALA A 294 3.19 -0.48 17.03
CA ALA A 294 3.50 -1.19 18.26
C ALA A 294 2.24 -1.30 19.10
N SER A 295 2.03 -2.45 19.77
CA SER A 295 0.89 -2.67 20.67
C SER A 295 1.38 -3.06 22.04
N GLU A 296 0.87 -2.40 23.10
CA GLU A 296 1.23 -2.69 24.48
C GLU A 296 0.02 -2.49 25.38
N ALA A 297 -0.36 -3.52 26.15
CA ALA A 297 -1.50 -3.50 27.06
C ALA A 297 -2.81 -3.02 26.39
N GLY A 298 -3.07 -3.48 25.16
CA GLY A 298 -4.25 -3.12 24.37
C GLY A 298 -4.21 -1.71 23.77
N THR A 299 -3.09 -1.00 23.88
CA THR A 299 -2.91 0.31 23.25
C THR A 299 -2.06 0.18 22.00
N VAL A 300 -2.61 0.59 20.86
CA VAL A 300 -1.90 0.65 19.59
C VAL A 300 -1.21 2.00 19.44
N THR A 301 0.06 1.97 19.09
CA THR A 301 0.93 3.15 18.91
C THR A 301 1.46 3.14 17.47
N PRO A 302 1.11 4.13 16.64
CA PRO A 302 1.67 4.28 15.29
C PRO A 302 3.19 4.46 15.28
N LEU A 303 3.81 3.98 14.22
CA LEU A 303 5.24 4.15 13.96
C LEU A 303 5.45 4.73 12.55
N PRO A 304 6.41 5.67 12.37
CA PRO A 304 7.33 6.22 13.36
C PRO A 304 6.64 6.97 14.50
N LEU A 305 7.36 7.12 15.62
CA LEU A 305 6.91 7.97 16.72
C LEU A 305 7.18 9.44 16.36
N SER A 306 6.23 10.32 16.64
CA SER A 306 6.45 11.76 16.46
C SER A 306 7.55 12.25 17.40
N SER A 307 8.44 13.10 16.89
CA SER A 307 9.48 13.74 17.71
C SER A 307 8.84 14.51 18.89
N GLY A 308 9.07 14.03 20.12
CA GLY A 308 8.50 14.61 21.34
C GLY A 308 7.49 13.76 22.12
N GLN A 309 7.19 12.55 21.68
CA GLN A 309 6.34 11.60 22.41
C GLN A 309 7.13 10.57 23.27
N GLY A 310 8.40 10.86 23.55
CA GLY A 310 9.29 10.02 24.38
C GLY A 310 9.18 10.29 25.87
#